data_376d193d6a3cd61e47e8bd2ab116fcbd
#
_entry.id   376d193d6a3cd61e47e8bd2ab116fcbd
#
_cell.length_a   1.000
_cell.length_b   1.000
_cell.length_c   1.000
_cell.angle_alpha   90.00
_cell.angle_beta   90.00
_cell.angle_gamma   90.00
#
_symmetry.space_group_name_H-M   'P 1'
#
loop_
_entity.id
_entity.type
_entity.pdbx_description
1 polymer ?
#
loop_
_entity_poly.entity_id
_entity_poly.type
_entity_poly.pdbx_seq_one_letter_code
_entity_poly.pdbx_strand_id
1 'polypeptide(L)'
;MNVAFQGIKTQPWGPLTLVTAGLRADAEGMRDTVVDTRIIKQALKLACRAPSLHNSQPWRWVVDGGTVMLYLDPDRVLHATDHTGAEALLGCGAVLDHFRVAMAAAGWVAHIERYPNPNNRMHLASVDFTPMDYVTDGHRALADAILRRRTDRLPFGPARDWESVSVALERAVTSDAVRLDEVPDELRSELAQASDIAETLRVYDSAYQSELDWWTGLFESSEGIPHSSLVSASESDRVEIGRHFPVTPNTERRPQVGRDQARILVLSTYDTDRTTVLECGEMLSAVLLEATVAGLATCTLTNITELWPGRDVVASLIGQTTTPQVIIRVGQAPGLEQLPPPTPRRPIDEVVEVRSQQQ
;
A
#
# COMPACT_ATOMS: atom_id res chain seq x y z
N MET A 1 38.70 28.58 -15.24
CA MET A 1 37.54 28.21 -16.07
C MET A 1 36.41 27.81 -15.13
N ASN A 2 35.53 28.77 -14.83
CA ASN A 2 34.37 28.54 -13.94
C ASN A 2 33.21 28.08 -14.82
N VAL A 3 32.74 26.84 -14.60
CA VAL A 3 31.49 26.37 -15.20
C VAL A 3 30.42 26.48 -14.11
N ALA A 4 29.52 27.41 -14.31
CA ALA A 4 28.36 27.63 -13.44
C ALA A 4 27.32 26.52 -13.67
N PHE A 5 27.01 25.74 -12.63
CA PHE A 5 25.85 24.84 -12.60
C PHE A 5 24.59 25.71 -12.45
N GLN A 6 23.79 25.79 -13.50
CA GLN A 6 22.45 26.34 -13.45
C GLN A 6 21.52 25.35 -12.72
N GLY A 7 21.00 25.79 -11.57
CA GLY A 7 20.07 25.02 -10.77
C GLY A 7 18.75 24.80 -11.49
N ILE A 8 18.35 23.56 -11.59
CA ILE A 8 16.99 23.15 -12.00
C ILE A 8 16.05 23.54 -10.86
N LYS A 9 15.23 24.57 -11.11
CA LYS A 9 14.14 24.96 -10.21
C LYS A 9 13.07 23.86 -10.24
N THR A 10 13.02 23.04 -9.19
CA THR A 10 11.86 22.19 -8.92
C THR A 10 10.68 23.11 -8.57
N GLN A 11 9.68 23.16 -9.42
CA GLN A 11 8.42 23.81 -9.07
C GLN A 11 7.73 23.03 -7.96
N PRO A 12 7.27 23.70 -6.90
CA PRO A 12 6.42 23.05 -5.90
C PRO A 12 5.09 22.67 -6.57
N TRP A 13 4.65 21.43 -6.32
CA TRP A 13 3.36 20.91 -6.75
C TRP A 13 2.27 21.84 -6.21
N GLY A 14 1.61 22.61 -7.06
CA GLY A 14 0.43 23.35 -6.69
C GLY A 14 -0.69 22.39 -6.27
N PRO A 15 -1.66 22.85 -5.47
CA PRO A 15 -2.79 22.04 -5.08
C PRO A 15 -3.48 21.52 -6.35
N LEU A 16 -3.67 20.18 -6.43
CA LEU A 16 -4.52 19.55 -7.45
C LEU A 16 -5.93 20.10 -7.25
N THR A 17 -6.28 21.15 -7.98
CA THR A 17 -7.65 21.64 -8.03
C THR A 17 -8.45 20.57 -8.77
N LEU A 18 -9.10 19.68 -8.01
CA LEU A 18 -10.18 18.87 -8.54
C LEU A 18 -11.21 19.86 -9.08
N VAL A 19 -11.35 19.94 -10.39
CA VAL A 19 -12.36 20.76 -11.05
C VAL A 19 -13.69 20.14 -10.67
N THR A 20 -14.30 20.69 -9.61
CA THR A 20 -15.71 20.46 -9.31
C THR A 20 -16.51 21.18 -10.39
N ALA A 21 -16.83 20.45 -11.46
CA ALA A 21 -17.83 20.91 -12.43
C ALA A 21 -19.16 20.92 -11.67
N GLY A 22 -19.57 22.11 -11.25
CA GLY A 22 -20.91 22.35 -10.73
C GLY A 22 -21.94 22.10 -11.83
N LEU A 23 -22.45 20.90 -11.91
CA LEU A 23 -23.63 20.56 -12.68
C LEU A 23 -24.84 20.82 -11.80
N ARG A 24 -25.60 21.90 -12.08
CA ARG A 24 -26.97 22.05 -11.64
C ARG A 24 -27.78 20.90 -12.23
N ALA A 25 -28.46 20.14 -11.35
CA ALA A 25 -29.40 19.13 -11.76
C ALA A 25 -30.63 19.81 -12.33
N ASP A 26 -30.78 19.76 -13.64
CA ASP A 26 -32.06 19.88 -14.29
C ASP A 26 -32.65 18.47 -14.37
N ALA A 27 -33.77 18.29 -13.67
CA ALA A 27 -34.52 17.04 -13.62
C ALA A 27 -35.24 16.84 -14.95
N GLU A 28 -34.57 16.16 -15.91
CA GLU A 28 -35.24 15.51 -17.04
C GLU A 28 -34.31 14.51 -17.71
N GLY A 29 -34.62 13.22 -17.62
CA GLY A 29 -33.99 12.14 -18.37
C GLY A 29 -32.80 11.51 -17.68
N MET A 30 -32.97 10.26 -17.22
CA MET A 30 -31.89 9.36 -16.79
C MET A 30 -30.97 9.11 -17.97
N ARG A 31 -29.99 10.02 -18.16
CA ARG A 31 -28.87 9.79 -19.06
C ARG A 31 -27.95 8.80 -18.33
N ASP A 32 -27.61 7.70 -18.96
CA ASP A 32 -26.47 6.87 -18.56
C ASP A 32 -25.24 7.79 -18.54
N THR A 33 -24.90 8.27 -17.35
CA THR A 33 -23.78 9.20 -17.18
C THR A 33 -22.51 8.36 -17.13
N VAL A 34 -21.93 8.10 -18.30
CA VAL A 34 -20.64 7.40 -18.41
C VAL A 34 -19.55 8.30 -17.84
N VAL A 35 -18.73 7.74 -16.96
CA VAL A 35 -17.58 8.46 -16.37
C VAL A 35 -16.59 8.90 -17.47
N ASP A 36 -16.12 10.14 -17.40
CA ASP A 36 -15.10 10.64 -18.34
C ASP A 36 -13.76 9.90 -18.13
N THR A 37 -13.19 9.38 -19.23
CA THR A 37 -11.88 8.69 -19.25
C THR A 37 -10.76 9.51 -18.60
N ARG A 38 -10.83 10.85 -18.65
CA ARG A 38 -9.85 11.71 -17.97
C ARG A 38 -9.93 11.59 -16.45
N ILE A 39 -11.15 11.48 -15.90
CA ILE A 39 -11.37 11.26 -14.45
C ILE A 39 -10.80 9.90 -14.07
N ILE A 40 -11.10 8.86 -14.84
CA ILE A 40 -10.57 7.51 -14.64
C ILE A 40 -9.03 7.54 -14.62
N LYS A 41 -8.40 8.16 -15.62
CA LYS A 41 -6.93 8.26 -15.70
C LYS A 41 -6.31 8.99 -14.51
N GLN A 42 -6.94 10.07 -14.04
CA GLN A 42 -6.47 10.80 -12.86
C GLN A 42 -6.60 9.95 -11.59
N ALA A 43 -7.70 9.24 -11.43
CA ALA A 43 -7.92 8.33 -10.31
C ALA A 43 -6.93 7.15 -10.35
N LEU A 44 -6.67 6.55 -11.52
CA LEU A 44 -5.66 5.49 -11.69
C LEU A 44 -4.24 5.98 -11.35
N LYS A 45 -3.88 7.21 -11.77
CA LYS A 45 -2.60 7.82 -11.41
C LYS A 45 -2.43 7.96 -9.89
N LEU A 46 -3.52 8.32 -9.20
CA LEU A 46 -3.53 8.39 -7.73
C LEU A 46 -3.49 6.98 -7.13
N ALA A 47 -4.29 6.04 -7.64
CA ALA A 47 -4.35 4.65 -7.19
C ALA A 47 -2.98 3.95 -7.27
N CYS A 48 -2.22 4.16 -8.34
CA CYS A 48 -0.89 3.58 -8.52
C CYS A 48 0.14 4.01 -7.45
N ARG A 49 -0.22 4.90 -6.53
CA ARG A 49 0.60 5.17 -5.33
C ARG A 49 0.44 4.11 -4.23
N ALA A 50 -0.39 3.11 -4.44
CA ALA A 50 -0.58 2.00 -3.51
C ALA A 50 0.75 1.31 -3.14
N PRO A 51 0.86 0.69 -1.95
CA PRO A 51 2.00 -0.13 -1.58
C PRO A 51 2.01 -1.44 -2.36
N SER A 52 3.20 -1.97 -2.61
CA SER A 52 3.42 -3.35 -3.07
C SER A 52 4.73 -3.87 -2.52
N LEU A 53 4.91 -5.18 -2.50
CA LEU A 53 6.16 -5.79 -2.07
C LEU A 53 7.32 -5.20 -2.88
N HIS A 54 8.34 -4.68 -2.20
CA HIS A 54 9.52 -3.98 -2.75
C HIS A 54 9.20 -2.91 -3.82
N ASN A 55 7.96 -2.34 -3.84
CA ASN A 55 7.49 -1.41 -4.88
C ASN A 55 7.47 -2.03 -6.28
N SER A 56 7.20 -3.35 -6.36
CA SER A 56 7.13 -4.10 -7.62
C SER A 56 5.98 -3.65 -8.53
N GLN A 57 4.89 -3.11 -7.96
CA GLN A 57 3.73 -2.62 -8.69
C GLN A 57 3.17 -3.68 -9.68
N PRO A 58 2.71 -4.84 -9.18
CA PRO A 58 2.37 -6.02 -9.99
C PRO A 58 0.97 -5.93 -10.60
N TRP A 59 0.60 -4.78 -11.13
CA TRP A 59 -0.71 -4.50 -11.70
C TRP A 59 -0.64 -3.88 -13.09
N ARG A 60 -1.67 -4.18 -13.86
CA ARG A 60 -1.97 -3.58 -15.16
C ARG A 60 -3.45 -3.27 -15.24
N TRP A 61 -3.78 -2.13 -15.80
CA TRP A 61 -5.15 -1.65 -15.95
C TRP A 61 -5.55 -1.59 -17.42
N VAL A 62 -6.81 -1.92 -17.69
CA VAL A 62 -7.43 -1.74 -19.00
C VAL A 62 -8.69 -0.92 -18.83
N VAL A 63 -8.80 0.18 -19.56
CA VAL A 63 -9.99 1.03 -19.61
C VAL A 63 -10.70 0.77 -20.92
N ASP A 64 -11.94 0.27 -20.86
CA ASP A 64 -12.76 -0.04 -22.02
C ASP A 64 -14.12 0.61 -21.85
N GLY A 65 -14.36 1.69 -22.58
CA GLY A 65 -15.54 2.53 -22.39
C GLY A 65 -15.65 3.09 -20.97
N GLY A 66 -16.70 2.72 -20.26
CA GLY A 66 -16.95 3.11 -18.86
C GLY A 66 -16.45 2.11 -17.82
N THR A 67 -15.98 0.93 -18.24
CA THR A 67 -15.51 -0.15 -17.36
C THR A 67 -13.99 -0.10 -17.22
N VAL A 68 -13.47 -0.34 -16.01
CA VAL A 68 -12.03 -0.42 -15.73
C VAL A 68 -11.72 -1.81 -15.21
N MET A 69 -10.74 -2.47 -15.83
CA MET A 69 -10.34 -3.83 -15.47
C MET A 69 -8.93 -3.83 -14.87
N LEU A 70 -8.78 -4.55 -13.76
CA LEU A 70 -7.50 -4.78 -13.08
C LEU A 70 -6.97 -6.18 -13.41
N TYR A 71 -5.73 -6.25 -13.85
CA TYR A 71 -5.02 -7.49 -14.09
C TYR A 71 -3.75 -7.58 -13.24
N LEU A 72 -3.43 -8.80 -12.76
CA LEU A 72 -2.10 -9.12 -12.27
C LEU A 72 -1.10 -9.10 -13.44
N ASP A 73 0.04 -8.45 -13.24
CA ASP A 73 1.19 -8.47 -14.14
C ASP A 73 2.16 -9.57 -13.64
N PRO A 74 2.18 -10.76 -14.26
CA PRO A 74 2.97 -11.89 -13.77
C PRO A 74 4.48 -11.67 -13.85
N ASP A 75 4.94 -10.81 -14.77
CA ASP A 75 6.37 -10.50 -14.94
C ASP A 75 6.91 -9.67 -13.77
N ARG A 76 6.01 -9.21 -12.87
CA ARG A 76 6.34 -8.37 -11.70
C ARG A 76 6.08 -9.06 -10.36
N VAL A 77 5.81 -10.34 -10.39
CA VAL A 77 5.74 -11.17 -9.19
C VAL A 77 7.16 -11.54 -8.74
N LEU A 78 7.47 -11.30 -7.50
CA LEU A 78 8.78 -11.56 -6.91
C LEU A 78 8.88 -13.04 -6.50
N HIS A 79 9.22 -13.91 -7.43
CA HIS A 79 9.11 -15.36 -7.25
C HIS A 79 10.02 -15.95 -6.16
N ALA A 80 11.14 -15.31 -5.83
CA ALA A 80 12.01 -15.76 -4.76
C ALA A 80 11.51 -15.32 -3.37
N THR A 81 10.77 -14.22 -3.28
CA THR A 81 10.17 -13.71 -2.04
C THR A 81 8.73 -14.20 -1.91
N ASP A 82 7.92 -14.07 -2.96
CA ASP A 82 6.48 -14.34 -3.02
C ASP A 82 6.21 -15.63 -3.80
N HIS A 83 6.53 -16.79 -3.21
CA HIS A 83 6.37 -18.10 -3.87
C HIS A 83 4.93 -18.44 -4.26
N THR A 84 3.96 -17.88 -3.56
CA THR A 84 2.53 -18.17 -3.76
C THR A 84 1.82 -17.11 -4.62
N GLY A 85 2.42 -15.95 -4.81
CA GLY A 85 1.82 -14.76 -5.42
C GLY A 85 0.85 -14.02 -4.48
N ALA A 86 0.86 -14.35 -3.18
CA ALA A 86 -0.03 -13.73 -2.20
C ALA A 86 0.29 -12.26 -1.97
N GLU A 87 1.57 -11.90 -1.85
CA GLU A 87 2.01 -10.53 -1.67
C GLU A 87 1.72 -9.66 -2.91
N ALA A 88 1.80 -10.25 -4.10
CA ALA A 88 1.39 -9.57 -5.33
C ALA A 88 -0.12 -9.30 -5.34
N LEU A 89 -0.94 -10.26 -4.88
CA LEU A 89 -2.39 -10.08 -4.75
C LEU A 89 -2.74 -9.05 -3.68
N LEU A 90 -2.06 -9.03 -2.53
CA LEU A 90 -2.21 -7.97 -1.51
C LEU A 90 -1.93 -6.58 -2.12
N GLY A 91 -0.86 -6.45 -2.91
CA GLY A 91 -0.55 -5.22 -3.65
C GLY A 91 -1.64 -4.82 -4.64
N CYS A 92 -2.19 -5.80 -5.39
CA CYS A 92 -3.29 -5.58 -6.32
C CYS A 92 -4.59 -5.20 -5.61
N GLY A 93 -4.89 -5.78 -4.45
CA GLY A 93 -6.02 -5.36 -3.61
C GLY A 93 -5.83 -3.93 -3.10
N ALA A 94 -4.62 -3.58 -2.66
CA ALA A 94 -4.34 -2.23 -2.19
C ALA A 94 -4.50 -1.18 -3.30
N VAL A 95 -4.09 -1.45 -4.54
CA VAL A 95 -4.29 -0.52 -5.66
C VAL A 95 -5.76 -0.42 -6.08
N LEU A 96 -6.53 -1.51 -5.95
CA LEU A 96 -7.97 -1.55 -6.22
C LEU A 96 -8.74 -0.64 -5.23
N ASP A 97 -8.44 -0.74 -3.94
CA ASP A 97 -9.05 0.13 -2.93
C ASP A 97 -8.61 1.59 -3.09
N HIS A 98 -7.33 1.88 -3.37
CA HIS A 98 -6.88 3.23 -3.69
C HIS A 98 -7.66 3.82 -4.87
N PHE A 99 -7.97 2.99 -5.89
CA PHE A 99 -8.76 3.41 -7.03
C PHE A 99 -10.20 3.72 -6.63
N ARG A 100 -10.84 2.86 -5.82
CA ARG A 100 -12.16 3.09 -5.24
C ARG A 100 -12.22 4.41 -4.45
N VAL A 101 -11.22 4.65 -3.60
CA VAL A 101 -11.10 5.90 -2.82
C VAL A 101 -10.95 7.12 -3.72
N ALA A 102 -10.11 7.03 -4.76
CA ALA A 102 -9.90 8.12 -5.70
C ALA A 102 -11.17 8.44 -6.50
N MET A 103 -11.92 7.43 -6.93
CA MET A 103 -13.19 7.58 -7.63
C MET A 103 -14.26 8.18 -6.71
N ALA A 104 -14.34 7.76 -5.44
CA ALA A 104 -15.26 8.34 -4.47
C ALA A 104 -15.00 9.84 -4.25
N ALA A 105 -13.73 10.24 -4.14
CA ALA A 105 -13.35 11.67 -4.05
C ALA A 105 -13.67 12.45 -5.34
N ALA A 106 -13.73 11.77 -6.49
CA ALA A 106 -14.15 12.35 -7.77
C ALA A 106 -15.68 12.36 -7.98
N GLY A 107 -16.49 11.86 -7.02
CA GLY A 107 -17.94 11.84 -7.06
C GLY A 107 -18.55 10.61 -7.72
N TRP A 108 -17.84 9.48 -7.71
CA TRP A 108 -18.30 8.23 -8.31
C TRP A 108 -18.27 7.08 -7.30
N VAL A 109 -19.36 6.29 -7.27
CA VAL A 109 -19.39 5.01 -6.58
C VAL A 109 -18.80 3.96 -7.51
N ALA A 110 -17.79 3.23 -7.05
CA ALA A 110 -17.18 2.13 -7.78
C ALA A 110 -17.87 0.80 -7.39
N HIS A 111 -18.38 0.08 -8.37
CA HIS A 111 -18.96 -1.26 -8.23
C HIS A 111 -17.92 -2.28 -8.69
N ILE A 112 -17.41 -3.06 -7.76
CA ILE A 112 -16.29 -3.98 -8.00
C ILE A 112 -16.81 -5.40 -8.11
N GLU A 113 -16.58 -6.04 -9.25
CA GLU A 113 -16.75 -7.47 -9.46
C GLU A 113 -15.38 -8.13 -9.45
N ARG A 114 -15.11 -9.00 -8.44
CA ARG A 114 -13.82 -9.70 -8.31
C ARG A 114 -13.85 -10.99 -9.10
N TYR A 115 -12.76 -11.29 -9.81
CA TYR A 115 -12.59 -12.48 -10.66
C TYR A 115 -13.75 -12.71 -11.64
N PRO A 116 -14.16 -11.71 -12.44
CA PRO A 116 -15.33 -11.80 -13.31
C PRO A 116 -15.17 -12.87 -14.41
N ASN A 117 -13.95 -13.28 -14.72
CA ASN A 117 -13.67 -14.31 -15.70
C ASN A 117 -12.98 -15.52 -15.05
N PRO A 118 -13.70 -16.62 -14.75
CA PRO A 118 -13.11 -17.80 -14.10
C PRO A 118 -12.03 -18.49 -14.95
N ASN A 119 -12.01 -18.27 -16.27
CA ASN A 119 -11.02 -18.82 -17.19
C ASN A 119 -9.74 -17.97 -17.29
N ASN A 120 -9.73 -16.76 -16.73
CA ASN A 120 -8.58 -15.88 -16.71
C ASN A 120 -8.26 -15.42 -15.28
N ARG A 121 -7.45 -16.18 -14.58
CA ARG A 121 -7.06 -15.91 -13.19
C ARG A 121 -6.20 -14.65 -13.02
N MET A 122 -5.69 -14.07 -14.11
CA MET A 122 -4.97 -12.79 -14.08
C MET A 122 -5.93 -11.59 -14.09
N HIS A 123 -7.19 -11.76 -14.51
CA HIS A 123 -8.23 -10.74 -14.44
C HIS A 123 -8.79 -10.70 -13.00
N LEU A 124 -8.31 -9.77 -12.19
CA LEU A 124 -8.58 -9.71 -10.76
C LEU A 124 -9.90 -9.02 -10.44
N ALA A 125 -10.23 -7.95 -11.17
CA ALA A 125 -11.48 -7.22 -10.97
C ALA A 125 -11.92 -6.45 -12.21
N SER A 126 -13.24 -6.30 -12.35
CA SER A 126 -13.90 -5.30 -13.21
C SER A 126 -14.59 -4.27 -12.33
N VAL A 127 -14.54 -3.00 -12.73
CA VAL A 127 -15.10 -1.88 -11.98
C VAL A 127 -15.95 -1.03 -12.90
N ASP A 128 -17.24 -0.91 -12.53
CA ASP A 128 -18.21 -0.01 -13.13
C ASP A 128 -18.58 1.12 -12.17
N PHE A 129 -19.24 2.17 -12.65
CA PHE A 129 -19.42 3.38 -11.87
C PHE A 129 -20.86 3.90 -11.96
N THR A 130 -21.34 4.44 -10.83
CA THR A 130 -22.53 5.29 -10.77
C THR A 130 -22.18 6.63 -10.13
N PRO A 131 -22.82 7.73 -10.55
CA PRO A 131 -22.63 9.02 -9.89
C PRO A 131 -22.97 8.96 -8.42
N MET A 132 -22.23 9.69 -7.61
CA MET A 132 -22.48 9.86 -6.17
C MET A 132 -23.27 11.15 -5.94
N ASP A 133 -24.28 11.11 -5.05
CA ASP A 133 -25.11 12.29 -4.75
C ASP A 133 -24.27 13.44 -4.17
N TYR A 134 -23.30 13.13 -3.29
CA TYR A 134 -22.40 14.12 -2.71
C TYR A 134 -21.08 13.52 -2.27
N VAL A 135 -20.02 14.30 -2.33
CA VAL A 135 -18.69 13.92 -1.85
C VAL A 135 -18.45 14.47 -0.46
N THR A 136 -18.26 13.59 0.52
CA THR A 136 -18.00 13.97 1.91
C THR A 136 -16.57 14.46 2.10
N ASP A 137 -16.31 15.16 3.22
CA ASP A 137 -14.93 15.51 3.61
C ASP A 137 -14.09 14.27 3.94
N GLY A 138 -14.73 13.19 4.44
CA GLY A 138 -14.08 11.90 4.63
C GLY A 138 -13.54 11.30 3.33
N HIS A 139 -14.31 11.34 2.23
CA HIS A 139 -13.83 10.89 0.91
C HIS A 139 -12.61 11.66 0.46
N ARG A 140 -12.59 12.99 0.65
CA ARG A 140 -11.45 13.85 0.32
C ARG A 140 -10.24 13.56 1.19
N ALA A 141 -10.46 13.40 2.52
CA ALA A 141 -9.39 13.12 3.47
C ALA A 141 -8.67 11.80 3.16
N LEU A 142 -9.40 10.74 2.79
CA LEU A 142 -8.84 9.46 2.38
C LEU A 142 -8.04 9.58 1.07
N ALA A 143 -8.55 10.31 0.07
CA ALA A 143 -7.84 10.54 -1.18
C ALA A 143 -6.54 11.35 -0.95
N ASP A 144 -6.57 12.37 -0.08
CA ASP A 144 -5.39 13.13 0.32
C ASP A 144 -4.38 12.26 1.10
N ALA A 145 -4.89 11.29 1.88
CA ALA A 145 -4.05 10.33 2.59
C ALA A 145 -3.22 9.46 1.63
N ILE A 146 -3.73 9.12 0.43
CA ILE A 146 -2.97 8.40 -0.60
C ILE A 146 -1.66 9.15 -0.96
N LEU A 147 -1.71 10.48 -1.03
CA LEU A 147 -0.53 11.30 -1.35
C LEU A 147 0.47 11.40 -0.19
N ARG A 148 -0.01 11.32 1.05
CA ARG A 148 0.79 11.46 2.26
C ARG A 148 1.37 10.14 2.76
N ARG A 149 0.64 9.04 2.58
CA ARG A 149 1.00 7.70 3.06
C ARG A 149 2.37 7.27 2.50
N ARG A 150 3.21 6.77 3.39
CA ARG A 150 4.53 6.19 3.07
C ARG A 150 4.77 4.94 3.90
N THR A 151 5.58 4.02 3.40
CA THR A 151 6.18 2.97 4.23
C THR A 151 7.35 3.59 4.98
N ASP A 152 7.20 3.76 6.28
CA ASP A 152 8.21 4.38 7.14
C ASP A 152 8.89 3.28 7.96
N ARG A 153 10.17 3.05 7.68
CA ARG A 153 10.97 1.99 8.32
C ARG A 153 11.71 2.44 9.56
N LEU A 154 11.66 3.73 9.87
CA LEU A 154 12.31 4.30 11.04
C LEU A 154 11.60 3.87 12.34
N PRO A 155 12.27 3.98 13.49
CA PRO A 155 11.60 3.71 14.77
C PRO A 155 10.50 4.73 15.04
N PHE A 156 9.39 4.28 15.61
CA PHE A 156 8.23 5.09 15.97
C PHE A 156 8.17 5.37 17.47
N GLY A 157 7.66 6.54 17.83
CA GLY A 157 7.14 6.80 19.16
C GLY A 157 5.75 6.19 19.36
N PRO A 158 5.22 6.22 20.61
CA PRO A 158 3.93 5.64 20.93
C PRO A 158 2.80 6.34 20.14
N ALA A 159 1.84 5.55 19.68
CA ALA A 159 0.64 6.07 19.03
C ALA A 159 -0.21 6.84 20.07
N ARG A 160 -0.49 8.12 19.80
CA ARG A 160 -1.39 8.93 20.63
C ARG A 160 -2.84 8.57 20.35
N ASP A 161 -3.71 8.74 21.35
CA ASP A 161 -5.14 8.50 21.24
C ASP A 161 -5.51 7.12 20.66
N TRP A 162 -4.67 6.11 20.99
CA TRP A 162 -4.73 4.78 20.39
C TRP A 162 -6.10 4.12 20.51
N GLU A 163 -6.78 4.28 21.66
CA GLU A 163 -8.11 3.69 21.89
C GLU A 163 -9.14 4.15 20.84
N SER A 164 -9.11 5.42 20.46
CA SER A 164 -10.04 5.91 19.43
C SER A 164 -9.59 5.56 18.02
N VAL A 165 -8.28 5.55 17.79
CA VAL A 165 -7.70 5.19 16.49
C VAL A 165 -7.91 3.71 16.20
N SER A 166 -7.66 2.81 17.16
CA SER A 166 -7.86 1.36 16.95
C SER A 166 -9.28 1.02 16.52
N VAL A 167 -10.30 1.66 17.15
CA VAL A 167 -11.70 1.51 16.74
C VAL A 167 -11.95 2.00 15.30
N ALA A 168 -11.29 3.08 14.88
CA ALA A 168 -11.42 3.57 13.50
C ALA A 168 -10.77 2.60 12.51
N LEU A 169 -9.59 2.05 12.85
CA LEU A 169 -8.91 1.05 12.03
C LEU A 169 -9.72 -0.26 11.92
N GLU A 170 -10.33 -0.73 13.01
CA GLU A 170 -11.20 -1.90 12.98
C GLU A 170 -12.42 -1.68 12.07
N ARG A 171 -13.04 -0.49 12.13
CA ARG A 171 -14.19 -0.13 11.26
C ARG A 171 -13.81 0.01 9.79
N ALA A 172 -12.55 0.30 9.49
CA ALA A 172 -12.04 0.36 8.13
C ALA A 172 -11.98 -1.04 7.48
N VAL A 173 -11.91 -2.12 8.28
CA VAL A 173 -11.99 -3.50 7.79
C VAL A 173 -13.45 -3.88 7.63
N THR A 174 -13.94 -3.86 6.40
CA THR A 174 -15.35 -4.06 6.06
C THR A 174 -15.65 -5.43 5.44
N SER A 175 -14.62 -6.25 5.15
CA SER A 175 -14.80 -7.61 4.65
C SER A 175 -14.93 -8.59 5.79
N ASP A 176 -15.97 -9.43 5.77
CA ASP A 176 -16.16 -10.51 6.75
C ASP A 176 -15.11 -11.62 6.61
N ALA A 177 -14.39 -11.67 5.49
CA ALA A 177 -13.32 -12.65 5.24
C ALA A 177 -11.97 -12.25 5.85
N VAL A 178 -11.85 -11.00 6.34
CA VAL A 178 -10.60 -10.42 6.84
C VAL A 178 -10.76 -9.97 8.28
N ARG A 179 -9.75 -10.21 9.09
CA ARG A 179 -9.70 -9.82 10.49
C ARG A 179 -8.48 -8.94 10.77
N LEU A 180 -8.67 -7.92 11.60
CA LEU A 180 -7.60 -7.08 12.14
C LEU A 180 -7.43 -7.40 13.62
N ASP A 181 -6.24 -7.81 14.03
CA ASP A 181 -5.89 -8.06 15.42
C ASP A 181 -4.68 -7.20 15.83
N GLU A 182 -4.59 -6.83 17.09
CA GLU A 182 -3.41 -6.21 17.69
C GLU A 182 -2.60 -7.26 18.44
N VAL A 183 -1.28 -7.29 18.25
CA VAL A 183 -0.39 -8.13 19.06
C VAL A 183 -0.19 -7.45 20.39
N PRO A 184 -0.50 -8.12 21.53
CA PRO A 184 -0.26 -7.58 22.86
C PRO A 184 1.21 -7.22 23.09
N ASP A 185 1.47 -6.13 23.81
CA ASP A 185 2.84 -5.66 24.07
C ASP A 185 3.68 -6.73 24.82
N GLU A 186 3.04 -7.59 25.62
CA GLU A 186 3.67 -8.69 26.35
C GLU A 186 4.24 -9.76 25.40
N LEU A 187 3.65 -9.92 24.20
CA LEU A 187 4.07 -10.89 23.19
C LEU A 187 4.99 -10.30 22.12
N ARG A 188 5.39 -9.03 22.31
CA ARG A 188 6.25 -8.34 21.35
C ARG A 188 7.62 -8.99 21.21
N SER A 189 8.17 -9.53 22.31
CA SER A 189 9.46 -10.21 22.30
C SER A 189 9.45 -11.52 21.51
N GLU A 190 8.35 -12.27 21.58
CA GLU A 190 8.15 -13.49 20.81
C GLU A 190 8.03 -13.21 19.33
N LEU A 191 7.32 -12.14 18.96
CA LEU A 191 7.21 -11.72 17.56
C LEU A 191 8.55 -11.21 17.03
N ALA A 192 9.34 -10.47 17.82
CA ALA A 192 10.67 -10.04 17.45
C ALA A 192 11.58 -11.25 17.19
N GLN A 193 11.53 -12.26 18.04
CA GLN A 193 12.28 -13.50 17.85
C GLN A 193 11.86 -14.24 16.58
N ALA A 194 10.54 -14.27 16.26
CA ALA A 194 10.05 -14.85 15.01
C ALA A 194 10.54 -14.06 13.78
N SER A 195 10.64 -12.73 13.90
CA SER A 195 11.20 -11.87 12.85
C SER A 195 12.68 -12.21 12.58
N ASP A 196 13.49 -12.32 13.63
CA ASP A 196 14.91 -12.66 13.51
C ASP A 196 15.14 -14.06 12.92
N ILE A 197 14.29 -15.03 13.30
CA ILE A 197 14.35 -16.39 12.74
C ILE A 197 14.00 -16.35 11.23
N ALA A 198 12.96 -15.63 10.84
CA ALA A 198 12.56 -15.51 9.45
C ALA A 198 13.69 -14.89 8.59
N GLU A 199 14.34 -13.84 9.09
CA GLU A 199 15.50 -13.22 8.42
C GLU A 199 16.70 -14.19 8.36
N THR A 200 17.00 -14.91 9.44
CA THR A 200 18.10 -15.88 9.48
C THR A 200 17.92 -17.01 8.45
N LEU A 201 16.69 -17.49 8.27
CA LEU A 201 16.38 -18.51 7.25
C LEU A 201 16.64 -18.01 5.82
N ARG A 202 16.50 -16.69 5.59
CA ARG A 202 16.69 -16.05 4.28
C ARG A 202 18.15 -15.69 3.98
N VAL A 203 19.05 -15.65 4.98
CA VAL A 203 20.46 -15.29 4.79
C VAL A 203 21.17 -16.18 3.76
N TYR A 204 20.84 -17.48 3.72
CA TYR A 204 21.47 -18.46 2.82
C TYR A 204 20.64 -18.73 1.54
N ASP A 205 19.53 -18.06 1.37
CA ASP A 205 18.73 -18.15 0.16
C ASP A 205 19.25 -17.18 -0.92
N SER A 206 20.11 -17.68 -1.80
CA SER A 206 20.77 -16.87 -2.82
C SER A 206 19.80 -16.23 -3.82
N ALA A 207 18.67 -16.89 -4.12
CA ALA A 207 17.65 -16.35 -5.01
C ALA A 207 16.95 -15.16 -4.36
N TYR A 208 16.55 -15.30 -3.09
CA TYR A 208 15.99 -14.22 -2.30
C TYR A 208 16.97 -13.04 -2.16
N GLN A 209 18.24 -13.29 -1.82
CA GLN A 209 19.24 -12.22 -1.69
C GLN A 209 19.45 -11.47 -3.01
N SER A 210 19.53 -12.19 -4.14
CA SER A 210 19.69 -11.57 -5.46
C SER A 210 18.47 -10.73 -5.84
N GLU A 211 17.26 -11.20 -5.51
CA GLU A 211 16.01 -10.45 -5.74
C GLU A 211 15.97 -9.21 -4.84
N LEU A 212 16.32 -9.32 -3.57
CA LEU A 212 16.36 -8.20 -2.63
C LEU A 212 17.37 -7.13 -3.07
N ASP A 213 18.59 -7.55 -3.49
CA ASP A 213 19.62 -6.65 -4.00
C ASP A 213 19.18 -5.90 -5.25
N TRP A 214 18.47 -6.59 -6.16
CA TRP A 214 17.89 -5.96 -7.35
C TRP A 214 16.89 -4.85 -6.98
N TRP A 215 15.94 -5.16 -6.06
CA TRP A 215 14.88 -4.24 -5.67
C TRP A 215 15.32 -3.13 -4.70
N THR A 216 16.54 -3.21 -4.16
CA THR A 216 17.16 -2.19 -3.31
C THR A 216 18.40 -1.55 -3.95
N GLY A 217 18.59 -1.78 -5.25
CA GLY A 217 19.78 -1.32 -5.99
C GLY A 217 20.00 0.20 -5.97
N LEU A 218 21.23 0.61 -6.28
CA LEU A 218 21.71 2.00 -6.20
C LEU A 218 21.06 2.94 -7.22
N PHE A 219 20.39 2.42 -8.23
CA PHE A 219 19.84 3.24 -9.30
C PHE A 219 18.41 3.68 -8.93
N GLU A 220 18.17 5.01 -8.99
CA GLU A 220 16.82 5.56 -8.90
C GLU A 220 16.03 5.12 -10.14
N SER A 221 15.16 4.14 -9.97
CA SER A 221 14.22 3.68 -11.00
C SER A 221 12.78 4.00 -10.61
N SER A 222 11.84 3.83 -11.53
CA SER A 222 10.40 3.96 -11.25
C SER A 222 9.85 2.83 -10.38
N GLU A 223 10.68 1.87 -10.01
CA GLU A 223 10.40 0.68 -9.22
C GLU A 223 11.49 0.45 -8.17
N GLY A 224 11.27 -0.49 -7.26
CA GLY A 224 12.19 -0.78 -6.17
C GLY A 224 12.09 0.20 -5.01
N ILE A 225 12.94 -0.02 -4.01
CA ILE A 225 13.01 0.77 -2.79
C ILE A 225 14.15 1.79 -2.94
N PRO A 226 13.85 3.11 -2.97
CA PRO A 226 14.90 4.12 -3.06
C PRO A 226 15.83 4.06 -1.85
N HIS A 227 17.12 4.28 -2.06
CA HIS A 227 18.11 4.36 -0.99
C HIS A 227 17.76 5.39 0.09
N SER A 228 17.12 6.50 -0.29
CA SER A 228 16.61 7.51 0.65
C SER A 228 15.52 6.98 1.60
N SER A 229 14.92 5.83 1.30
CA SER A 229 13.90 5.16 2.12
C SER A 229 14.47 4.02 2.97
N LEU A 230 15.74 3.64 2.77
CA LEU A 230 16.45 2.68 3.60
C LEU A 230 16.93 3.35 4.89
N VAL A 231 17.21 2.55 5.90
CA VAL A 231 17.62 3.02 7.24
C VAL A 231 19.11 2.90 7.46
N SER A 232 19.66 3.66 8.41
CA SER A 232 21.02 3.45 8.90
C SER A 232 21.07 2.22 9.81
N ALA A 233 22.28 1.68 10.07
CA ALA A 233 22.46 0.54 10.96
C ALA A 233 21.89 0.83 12.36
N SER A 234 22.21 2.00 12.93
CA SER A 234 21.73 2.40 14.26
C SER A 234 20.22 2.60 14.34
N GLU A 235 19.57 2.99 13.24
CA GLU A 235 18.10 3.07 13.19
C GLU A 235 17.47 1.69 13.03
N SER A 236 18.10 0.78 12.27
CA SER A 236 17.69 -0.62 12.15
C SER A 236 17.73 -1.34 13.50
N ASP A 237 18.82 -1.19 14.26
CA ASP A 237 19.02 -1.81 15.57
C ASP A 237 17.97 -1.42 16.61
N ARG A 238 17.27 -0.29 16.40
CA ARG A 238 16.19 0.18 17.27
C ARG A 238 14.80 -0.34 16.88
N VAL A 239 14.70 -1.08 15.78
CA VAL A 239 13.45 -1.65 15.26
C VAL A 239 13.53 -3.17 15.31
N GLU A 240 12.93 -3.78 16.34
CA GLU A 240 13.02 -5.22 16.60
C GLU A 240 12.19 -6.08 15.64
N ILE A 241 11.09 -5.52 15.11
CA ILE A 241 10.19 -6.22 14.20
C ILE A 241 10.28 -5.54 12.85
N GLY A 242 10.99 -6.15 11.92
CA GLY A 242 11.23 -5.55 10.62
C GLY A 242 11.93 -6.50 9.66
N ARG A 243 11.94 -6.14 8.38
CA ARG A 243 12.76 -6.82 7.37
C ARG A 243 14.16 -6.20 7.38
N HIS A 244 15.17 -7.03 7.32
CA HIS A 244 16.54 -6.59 7.16
C HIS A 244 16.79 -6.18 5.70
N PHE A 245 16.98 -4.90 5.48
CA PHE A 245 17.42 -4.34 4.21
C PHE A 245 18.91 -3.99 4.27
N PRO A 246 19.59 -3.84 3.12
CA PRO A 246 20.91 -3.26 3.09
C PRO A 246 20.92 -1.92 3.82
N VAL A 247 21.83 -1.77 4.79
CA VAL A 247 21.97 -0.52 5.54
C VAL A 247 22.66 0.54 4.70
N THR A 248 22.26 1.79 4.88
CA THR A 248 22.88 2.92 4.20
C THR A 248 23.80 3.68 5.16
N PRO A 249 24.88 4.32 4.68
CA PRO A 249 25.75 5.16 5.48
C PRO A 249 25.12 6.51 5.83
N ASN A 250 23.80 6.61 5.76
CA ASN A 250 23.07 7.84 6.03
C ASN A 250 23.17 8.25 7.50
N THR A 251 23.11 9.56 7.75
CA THR A 251 22.95 10.12 9.09
C THR A 251 21.61 9.70 9.67
N GLU A 252 21.57 9.43 10.96
CA GLU A 252 20.32 9.14 11.67
C GLU A 252 19.29 10.25 11.47
N ARG A 253 18.08 9.86 11.12
CA ARG A 253 16.97 10.78 10.85
C ARG A 253 16.04 10.96 12.06
N ARG A 254 16.04 9.97 13.00
CA ARG A 254 15.25 10.01 14.24
C ARG A 254 16.07 9.66 15.49
N PRO A 255 17.12 10.40 15.80
CA PRO A 255 17.95 10.11 16.99
C PRO A 255 17.17 10.27 18.31
N GLN A 256 16.08 11.04 18.31
CA GLN A 256 15.22 11.27 19.47
C GLN A 256 14.31 10.08 19.84
N VAL A 257 14.15 9.09 18.96
CA VAL A 257 13.38 7.87 19.24
C VAL A 257 14.35 6.75 19.58
N GLY A 258 14.44 6.38 20.85
CA GLY A 258 15.39 5.36 21.33
C GLY A 258 15.04 3.97 20.83
N ARG A 259 13.96 3.36 21.33
CA ARG A 259 13.43 2.06 20.89
C ARG A 259 12.11 2.27 20.15
N ASP A 260 11.84 1.41 19.18
CA ASP A 260 10.56 1.43 18.48
C ASP A 260 9.40 1.08 19.42
N GLN A 261 8.39 1.95 19.44
CA GLN A 261 7.18 1.82 20.27
C GLN A 261 5.92 1.72 19.39
N ALA A 262 6.07 1.21 18.16
CA ALA A 262 4.93 0.97 17.30
C ALA A 262 3.93 0.00 17.93
N ARG A 263 2.64 0.24 17.72
CA ARG A 263 1.63 -0.81 17.84
C ARG A 263 1.78 -1.78 16.68
N ILE A 264 1.56 -3.05 16.93
CA ILE A 264 1.69 -4.11 15.93
C ILE A 264 0.32 -4.67 15.62
N LEU A 265 -0.11 -4.46 14.38
CA LEU A 265 -1.37 -4.98 13.88
C LEU A 265 -1.11 -6.13 12.91
N VAL A 266 -2.03 -7.08 12.87
CA VAL A 266 -2.02 -8.22 11.95
C VAL A 266 -3.33 -8.24 11.18
N LEU A 267 -3.26 -8.21 9.85
CA LEU A 267 -4.37 -8.59 9.00
C LEU A 267 -4.26 -10.06 8.65
N SER A 268 -5.31 -10.79 8.94
CA SER A 268 -5.42 -12.23 8.71
C SER A 268 -6.72 -12.57 7.99
N THR A 269 -6.75 -13.73 7.34
CA THR A 269 -7.88 -14.21 6.55
C THR A 269 -8.39 -15.54 7.06
N TYR A 270 -9.71 -15.78 6.92
CA TYR A 270 -10.31 -17.06 7.28
C TYR A 270 -10.03 -18.15 6.23
N ASP A 271 -9.75 -17.73 4.99
CA ASP A 271 -9.36 -18.60 3.87
C ASP A 271 -8.10 -18.03 3.19
N THR A 272 -7.45 -18.83 2.37
CA THR A 272 -6.25 -18.45 1.60
C THR A 272 -6.50 -18.47 0.09
N ASP A 273 -7.76 -18.50 -0.34
CA ASP A 273 -8.09 -18.37 -1.74
C ASP A 273 -7.75 -16.97 -2.28
N ARG A 274 -7.61 -16.86 -3.58
CA ARG A 274 -7.13 -15.64 -4.24
C ARG A 274 -8.08 -14.44 -4.05
N THR A 275 -9.38 -14.68 -3.91
CA THR A 275 -10.37 -13.62 -3.70
C THR A 275 -10.19 -13.03 -2.32
N THR A 276 -10.09 -13.89 -1.32
CA THR A 276 -9.89 -13.50 0.08
C THR A 276 -8.57 -12.74 0.28
N VAL A 277 -7.48 -13.19 -0.38
CA VAL A 277 -6.19 -12.48 -0.32
C VAL A 277 -6.27 -11.12 -1.03
N LEU A 278 -6.97 -11.01 -2.15
CA LEU A 278 -7.21 -9.72 -2.83
C LEU A 278 -7.98 -8.76 -1.93
N GLU A 279 -9.06 -9.23 -1.28
CA GLU A 279 -9.84 -8.45 -0.32
C GLU A 279 -9.00 -8.03 0.88
N CYS A 280 -8.10 -8.90 1.38
CA CYS A 280 -7.15 -8.53 2.43
C CYS A 280 -6.25 -7.37 1.99
N GLY A 281 -5.84 -7.31 0.74
CA GLY A 281 -5.12 -6.18 0.16
C GLY A 281 -5.93 -4.89 0.12
N GLU A 282 -7.25 -4.97 -0.16
CA GLU A 282 -8.16 -3.82 -0.08
C GLU A 282 -8.27 -3.33 1.38
N MET A 283 -8.42 -4.25 2.35
CA MET A 283 -8.47 -3.91 3.78
C MET A 283 -7.14 -3.36 4.29
N LEU A 284 -6.01 -3.88 3.80
CA LEU A 284 -4.69 -3.31 4.07
C LEU A 284 -4.64 -1.83 3.67
N SER A 285 -5.09 -1.51 2.46
CA SER A 285 -5.17 -0.13 2.00
C SER A 285 -6.04 0.72 2.93
N ALA A 286 -7.24 0.27 3.27
CA ALA A 286 -8.17 1.00 4.12
C ALA A 286 -7.55 1.31 5.50
N VAL A 287 -6.92 0.33 6.15
CA VAL A 287 -6.22 0.51 7.42
C VAL A 287 -5.06 1.52 7.31
N LEU A 288 -4.24 1.41 6.24
CA LEU A 288 -3.11 2.33 6.03
C LEU A 288 -3.56 3.77 5.76
N LEU A 289 -4.64 3.96 5.02
CA LEU A 289 -5.19 5.29 4.74
C LEU A 289 -5.80 5.91 5.99
N GLU A 290 -6.57 5.15 6.76
CA GLU A 290 -7.17 5.61 8.01
C GLU A 290 -6.11 5.98 9.04
N ALA A 291 -5.07 5.15 9.24
CA ALA A 291 -3.94 5.49 10.09
C ALA A 291 -3.25 6.79 9.63
N THR A 292 -3.15 7.01 8.31
CA THR A 292 -2.58 8.24 7.75
C THR A 292 -3.47 9.46 7.98
N VAL A 293 -4.80 9.30 7.91
CA VAL A 293 -5.78 10.35 8.27
C VAL A 293 -5.62 10.71 9.74
N ALA A 294 -5.46 9.71 10.61
CA ALA A 294 -5.20 9.90 12.05
C ALA A 294 -3.81 10.50 12.36
N GLY A 295 -2.98 10.79 11.34
CA GLY A 295 -1.65 11.39 11.52
C GLY A 295 -0.58 10.42 12.01
N LEU A 296 -0.82 9.10 11.89
CA LEU A 296 0.13 8.06 12.24
C LEU A 296 0.96 7.61 11.02
N ALA A 297 2.17 7.19 11.30
CA ALA A 297 3.04 6.53 10.33
C ALA A 297 2.84 5.01 10.37
N THR A 298 3.08 4.37 9.23
CA THR A 298 2.90 2.93 9.08
C THR A 298 4.09 2.29 8.38
N CYS A 299 4.38 1.02 8.74
CA CYS A 299 5.31 0.16 8.03
C CYS A 299 4.70 -1.22 7.86
N THR A 300 4.42 -1.60 6.62
CA THR A 300 3.90 -2.92 6.25
C THR A 300 5.04 -3.93 6.17
N LEU A 301 4.86 -5.11 6.75
CA LEU A 301 5.84 -6.18 6.84
C LEU A 301 5.20 -7.51 6.44
N THR A 302 5.87 -8.27 5.59
CA THR A 302 5.48 -9.62 5.16
C THR A 302 6.56 -10.66 5.39
N ASN A 303 7.78 -10.26 5.77
CA ASN A 303 8.91 -11.17 5.93
C ASN A 303 8.64 -12.37 6.84
N ILE A 304 7.84 -12.21 7.89
CA ILE A 304 7.45 -13.31 8.78
C ILE A 304 6.35 -14.17 8.12
N THR A 305 5.39 -13.52 7.44
CA THR A 305 4.23 -14.18 6.85
C THR A 305 4.49 -14.80 5.47
N GLU A 306 5.62 -14.55 4.84
CA GLU A 306 6.07 -15.20 3.58
C GLU A 306 6.35 -16.70 3.76
N LEU A 307 6.67 -17.12 5.00
CA LEU A 307 6.98 -18.51 5.34
C LEU A 307 5.87 -19.09 6.24
N TRP A 308 5.41 -20.31 5.94
CA TRP A 308 4.37 -20.98 6.73
C TRP A 308 4.68 -21.06 8.23
N PRO A 309 5.90 -21.44 8.68
CA PRO A 309 6.22 -21.46 10.10
C PRO A 309 6.07 -20.10 10.79
N GLY A 310 6.38 -19.02 10.08
CA GLY A 310 6.18 -17.67 10.59
C GLY A 310 4.70 -17.31 10.75
N ARG A 311 3.85 -17.71 9.80
CA ARG A 311 2.39 -17.52 9.89
C ARG A 311 1.82 -18.24 11.11
N ASP A 312 2.24 -19.49 11.36
CA ASP A 312 1.78 -20.29 12.51
C ASP A 312 2.16 -19.61 13.85
N VAL A 313 3.37 -19.06 13.94
CA VAL A 313 3.80 -18.30 15.12
C VAL A 313 2.92 -17.08 15.31
N VAL A 314 2.73 -16.26 14.29
CA VAL A 314 1.90 -15.03 14.35
C VAL A 314 0.45 -15.38 14.73
N ALA A 315 -0.14 -16.42 14.11
CA ALA A 315 -1.49 -16.88 14.45
C ALA A 315 -1.62 -17.27 15.92
N SER A 316 -0.62 -17.98 16.45
CA SER A 316 -0.56 -18.35 17.86
C SER A 316 -0.49 -17.12 18.78
N LEU A 317 0.30 -16.11 18.42
CA LEU A 317 0.47 -14.88 19.21
C LEU A 317 -0.82 -14.05 19.30
N ILE A 318 -1.61 -14.02 18.23
CA ILE A 318 -2.91 -13.32 18.23
C ILE A 318 -4.05 -14.22 18.74
N GLY A 319 -3.76 -15.49 19.08
CA GLY A 319 -4.75 -16.44 19.59
C GLY A 319 -5.86 -16.79 18.60
N GLN A 320 -5.56 -16.76 17.28
CA GLN A 320 -6.54 -16.97 16.22
C GLN A 320 -6.25 -18.23 15.40
N THR A 321 -7.30 -18.75 14.77
CA THR A 321 -7.21 -19.84 13.77
C THR A 321 -7.14 -19.32 12.33
N THR A 322 -7.12 -18.01 12.15
CA THR A 322 -6.99 -17.33 10.86
C THR A 322 -5.56 -17.39 10.34
N THR A 323 -5.39 -17.18 9.04
CA THR A 323 -4.07 -17.14 8.38
C THR A 323 -3.55 -15.71 8.32
N PRO A 324 -2.49 -15.33 9.06
CA PRO A 324 -1.85 -14.04 8.98
C PRO A 324 -1.32 -13.77 7.56
N GLN A 325 -1.70 -12.63 6.98
CA GLN A 325 -1.26 -12.23 5.65
C GLN A 325 -0.20 -11.12 5.72
N VAL A 326 -0.38 -10.15 6.61
CA VAL A 326 0.50 -9.00 6.69
C VAL A 326 0.52 -8.42 8.10
N ILE A 327 1.68 -7.95 8.51
CA ILE A 327 1.91 -7.25 9.78
C ILE A 327 2.07 -5.75 9.47
N ILE A 328 1.53 -4.89 10.34
CA ILE A 328 1.62 -3.45 10.19
C ILE A 328 2.14 -2.86 11.50
N ARG A 329 3.29 -2.19 11.45
CA ARG A 329 3.73 -1.32 12.53
C ARG A 329 3.04 0.03 12.39
N VAL A 330 2.44 0.53 13.46
CA VAL A 330 1.72 1.81 13.48
C VAL A 330 2.19 2.63 14.67
N GLY A 331 2.56 3.89 14.46
CA GLY A 331 3.01 4.73 15.55
C GLY A 331 3.19 6.19 15.17
N GLN A 332 3.59 6.99 16.15
CA GLN A 332 3.87 8.40 15.93
C GLN A 332 5.24 8.56 15.29
N ALA A 333 5.27 9.21 14.14
CA ALA A 333 6.52 9.62 13.49
C ALA A 333 6.82 11.07 13.82
N PRO A 334 7.85 11.37 14.61
CA PRO A 334 8.34 12.74 14.74
C PRO A 334 8.73 13.31 13.38
N GLY A 335 8.44 14.60 13.17
CA GLY A 335 8.78 15.27 11.92
C GLY A 335 10.27 15.16 11.60
N LEU A 336 10.56 14.95 10.32
CA LEU A 336 11.93 14.98 9.80
C LEU A 336 12.27 16.40 9.34
N GLU A 337 13.51 16.84 9.56
CA GLU A 337 13.98 18.13 9.04
C GLU A 337 13.90 18.18 7.51
N GLN A 338 14.19 17.04 6.86
CA GLN A 338 14.05 16.84 5.43
C GLN A 338 13.25 15.57 5.17
N LEU A 339 12.09 15.73 4.55
CA LEU A 339 11.31 14.57 4.09
C LEU A 339 12.00 13.96 2.87
N PRO A 340 12.20 12.62 2.85
CA PRO A 340 12.69 11.95 1.66
C PRO A 340 11.69 12.17 0.51
N PRO A 341 12.17 12.16 -0.75
CA PRO A 341 11.28 12.28 -1.90
C PRO A 341 10.24 11.16 -1.89
N PRO A 342 9.07 11.37 -2.51
CA PRO A 342 8.09 10.32 -2.68
C PRO A 342 8.68 9.13 -3.43
N THR A 343 8.40 7.90 -2.97
CA THR A 343 8.80 6.70 -3.69
C THR A 343 8.32 6.77 -5.14
N PRO A 344 9.21 6.56 -6.14
CA PRO A 344 8.85 6.58 -7.55
C PRO A 344 7.73 5.57 -7.88
N ARG A 345 7.04 5.83 -8.98
CA ARG A 345 6.04 4.90 -9.54
C ARG A 345 6.24 4.82 -11.05
N ARG A 346 5.84 3.68 -11.62
CA ARG A 346 5.82 3.47 -13.06
C ARG A 346 5.01 4.57 -13.75
N PRO A 347 5.44 5.03 -14.93
CA PRO A 347 4.64 5.93 -15.76
C PRO A 347 3.24 5.35 -16.00
N ILE A 348 2.23 6.22 -15.97
CA ILE A 348 0.83 5.76 -16.09
C ILE A 348 0.58 5.03 -17.41
N ASP A 349 1.24 5.44 -18.48
CA ASP A 349 1.08 4.85 -19.81
C ASP A 349 1.70 3.46 -19.95
N GLU A 350 2.54 3.03 -18.98
CA GLU A 350 3.07 1.66 -18.90
C GLU A 350 2.12 0.70 -18.17
N VAL A 351 1.24 1.23 -17.31
CA VAL A 351 0.35 0.43 -16.46
C VAL A 351 -1.11 0.52 -16.88
N VAL A 352 -1.48 1.47 -17.75
CA VAL A 352 -2.86 1.72 -18.20
C VAL A 352 -2.96 1.64 -19.72
N GLU A 353 -3.69 0.65 -20.21
CA GLU A 353 -4.12 0.52 -21.59
C GLU A 353 -5.53 1.13 -21.74
N VAL A 354 -5.75 1.99 -22.70
CA VAL A 354 -7.09 2.50 -23.05
C VAL A 354 -7.51 1.92 -24.37
N ARG A 355 -8.59 1.16 -24.37
CA ARG A 355 -9.19 0.63 -25.61
C ARG A 355 -10.06 1.70 -26.23
N SER A 356 -9.75 2.07 -27.45
CA SER A 356 -10.64 2.91 -28.24
C SER A 356 -11.84 2.06 -28.66
N GLN A 357 -13.05 2.53 -28.40
CA GLN A 357 -14.22 1.91 -29.05
C GLN A 357 -14.02 2.05 -30.57
N GLN A 358 -13.81 0.93 -31.24
CA GLN A 358 -13.92 0.91 -32.70
C GLN A 358 -15.39 1.19 -33.00
N GLN A 359 -15.64 2.35 -33.61
CA GLN A 359 -16.95 2.73 -34.19
C GLN A 359 -17.32 1.81 -35.33
#